data_e4ac650009a75cb3d6eb81a931a37863
#
_entry.id   e4ac650009a75cb3d6eb81a931a37863
#
_cell.length_a   1.000
_cell.length_b   1.000
_cell.length_c   1.000
_cell.angle_alpha   90.00
_cell.angle_beta   90.00
_cell.angle_gamma   90.00
#
_symmetry.space_group_name_H-M   'P 1'
#
loop_
_entity.id
_entity.type
_entity.pdbx_description
1 polymer ?
#
loop_
_entity_poly.entity_id
_entity_poly.type
_entity_poly.pdbx_seq_one_letter_code
_entity_poly.pdbx_strand_id
1 'polypeptide(L)'
;MSAHGYDEGHTVAGWSGTAVAAAGAGVIGLGVCGWTPGIWIGAAVMAAAAVLTWVLHLAGWGKGPGPRPRAHWPMGVRDHTAREGHAECLGCRMAGRRPAPAVAAVRSR
;
A
#
# COMPACT_ATOMS: atom_id res chain seq x y z
N MET A 1 -12.83 -8.09 -11.44
CA MET A 1 -13.85 -7.08 -11.72
C MET A 1 -14.81 -6.98 -10.56
N SER A 2 -15.14 -5.81 -10.15
CA SER A 2 -16.03 -5.61 -9.02
C SER A 2 -17.48 -5.49 -9.47
N ALA A 3 -18.37 -6.34 -8.93
CA ALA A 3 -19.81 -6.20 -9.07
C ALA A 3 -20.39 -5.29 -7.98
N HIS A 4 -19.54 -4.79 -7.09
CA HIS A 4 -19.94 -3.99 -5.95
C HIS A 4 -19.97 -2.51 -6.30
N GLY A 5 -20.80 -1.74 -5.58
CA GLY A 5 -20.91 -0.32 -5.74
C GLY A 5 -19.88 0.48 -4.92
N TYR A 6 -18.93 -0.18 -4.28
CA TYR A 6 -17.93 0.46 -3.43
C TYR A 6 -16.52 0.00 -3.79
N ASP A 7 -15.53 0.81 -3.42
CA ASP A 7 -14.13 0.50 -3.66
C ASP A 7 -13.63 -0.56 -2.68
N GLU A 8 -13.22 -1.71 -3.21
CA GLU A 8 -12.67 -2.80 -2.40
C GLU A 8 -11.18 -2.64 -2.09
N GLY A 9 -10.55 -1.60 -2.63
CA GLY A 9 -9.15 -1.32 -2.35
C GLY A 9 -8.14 -2.19 -3.08
N HIS A 10 -8.53 -2.80 -4.19
CA HIS A 10 -7.62 -3.61 -4.99
C HIS A 10 -6.56 -2.73 -5.66
N THR A 11 -5.30 -2.89 -5.25
CA THR A 11 -4.19 -2.10 -5.77
C THR A 11 -2.97 -2.97 -6.04
N VAL A 12 -2.09 -2.49 -6.93
CA VAL A 12 -0.82 -3.17 -7.19
C VAL A 12 0.00 -3.23 -5.90
N ALA A 13 0.04 -2.15 -5.12
CA ALA A 13 0.76 -2.11 -3.85
C ALA A 13 0.23 -3.18 -2.89
N GLY A 14 -1.09 -3.25 -2.71
CA GLY A 14 -1.71 -4.21 -1.81
C GLY A 14 -1.46 -5.65 -2.23
N TRP A 15 -1.69 -5.98 -3.48
CA TRP A 15 -1.51 -7.34 -3.98
C TRP A 15 -0.04 -7.77 -3.99
N SER A 16 0.87 -6.90 -4.43
CA SER A 16 2.30 -7.20 -4.44
C SER A 16 2.83 -7.39 -3.03
N GLY A 17 2.48 -6.48 -2.11
CA GLY A 17 2.89 -6.57 -0.72
C GLY A 17 2.38 -7.83 -0.05
N THR A 18 1.10 -8.16 -0.28
CA THR A 18 0.48 -9.36 0.29
C THR A 18 1.17 -10.63 -0.23
N ALA A 19 1.47 -10.69 -1.53
CA ALA A 19 2.14 -11.85 -2.12
C ALA A 19 3.53 -12.06 -1.52
N VAL A 20 4.31 -10.99 -1.38
CA VAL A 20 5.64 -11.08 -0.78
C VAL A 20 5.55 -11.43 0.70
N ALA A 21 4.59 -10.83 1.42
CA ALA A 21 4.37 -11.13 2.84
C ALA A 21 3.97 -12.60 3.05
N ALA A 22 3.12 -13.13 2.17
CA ALA A 22 2.72 -14.53 2.25
C ALA A 22 3.93 -15.47 2.05
N ALA A 23 4.81 -15.14 1.10
CA ALA A 23 6.04 -15.89 0.90
C ALA A 23 6.94 -15.83 2.16
N GLY A 24 7.08 -14.64 2.76
CA GLY A 24 7.84 -14.48 3.99
C GLY A 24 7.26 -15.29 5.15
N ALA A 25 5.94 -15.28 5.30
CA ALA A 25 5.25 -16.06 6.31
C ALA A 25 5.48 -17.55 6.12
N GLY A 26 5.46 -18.04 4.87
CA GLY A 26 5.77 -19.43 4.57
C GLY A 26 7.19 -19.82 4.96
N VAL A 27 8.15 -18.95 4.70
CA VAL A 27 9.55 -19.19 5.06
C VAL A 27 9.73 -19.19 6.58
N ILE A 28 9.04 -18.29 7.31
CA ILE A 28 9.02 -18.32 8.78
C ILE A 28 8.46 -19.65 9.27
N GLY A 29 7.38 -20.14 8.63
CA GLY A 29 6.79 -21.43 8.95
C GLY A 29 7.79 -22.56 8.83
N LEU A 30 8.61 -22.58 7.77
CA LEU A 30 9.70 -23.56 7.63
C LEU A 30 10.69 -23.47 8.78
N GLY A 31 10.99 -22.23 9.23
CA GLY A 31 11.86 -22.00 10.38
C GLY A 31 11.29 -22.58 11.66
N VAL A 32 9.99 -22.40 11.88
CA VAL A 32 9.30 -22.97 13.05
C VAL A 32 9.29 -24.50 12.99
N CYS A 33 9.20 -25.06 11.78
CA CYS A 33 9.19 -26.52 11.59
C CYS A 33 10.56 -27.18 11.71
N GLY A 34 11.63 -26.42 11.91
CA GLY A 34 12.94 -26.97 12.14
C GLY A 34 14.10 -26.35 11.37
N TRP A 35 13.84 -25.62 10.32
CA TRP A 35 14.90 -24.93 9.58
C TRP A 35 15.07 -23.50 10.14
N THR A 36 15.76 -23.39 11.26
CA THR A 36 15.90 -22.14 12.01
C THR A 36 16.26 -20.92 11.17
N PRO A 37 17.17 -20.99 10.17
CA PRO A 37 17.45 -19.80 9.34
C PRO A 37 16.23 -19.22 8.68
N GLY A 38 15.17 -20.01 8.47
CA GLY A 38 13.91 -19.54 7.86
C GLY A 38 13.22 -18.46 8.67
N ILE A 39 13.40 -18.44 10.00
CA ILE A 39 12.81 -17.41 10.85
C ILE A 39 13.38 -16.05 10.47
N TRP A 40 14.69 -15.95 10.33
CA TRP A 40 15.37 -14.70 10.01
C TRP A 40 15.18 -14.29 8.55
N ILE A 41 15.27 -15.26 7.64
CA ILE A 41 15.06 -15.01 6.21
C ILE A 41 13.62 -14.56 5.98
N GLY A 42 12.65 -15.25 6.55
CA GLY A 42 11.24 -14.91 6.42
C GLY A 42 10.92 -13.56 7.03
N ALA A 43 11.51 -13.24 8.19
CA ALA A 43 11.35 -11.92 8.82
C ALA A 43 11.90 -10.82 7.91
N ALA A 44 13.04 -11.04 7.27
CA ALA A 44 13.60 -10.07 6.32
C ALA A 44 12.69 -9.89 5.10
N VAL A 45 12.09 -10.97 4.60
CA VAL A 45 11.15 -10.91 3.48
C VAL A 45 9.88 -10.15 3.89
N MET A 46 9.39 -10.35 5.11
CA MET A 46 8.24 -9.61 5.62
C MET A 46 8.53 -8.10 5.69
N ALA A 47 9.71 -7.73 6.17
CA ALA A 47 10.13 -6.34 6.22
C ALA A 47 10.23 -5.76 4.80
N ALA A 48 10.77 -6.53 3.86
CA ALA A 48 10.84 -6.12 2.46
C ALA A 48 9.44 -5.93 1.86
N ALA A 49 8.47 -6.77 2.24
CA ALA A 49 7.08 -6.63 1.79
C ALA A 49 6.49 -5.30 2.26
N ALA A 50 6.75 -4.91 3.50
CA ALA A 50 6.27 -3.63 4.02
C ALA A 50 6.88 -2.45 3.27
N VAL A 51 8.19 -2.49 3.02
CA VAL A 51 8.87 -1.44 2.26
C VAL A 51 8.36 -1.39 0.82
N LEU A 52 8.19 -2.54 0.18
CA LEU A 52 7.67 -2.62 -1.19
C LEU A 52 6.28 -1.99 -1.28
N THR A 53 5.39 -2.34 -0.34
CA THR A 53 4.03 -1.79 -0.30
C THR A 53 4.08 -0.27 -0.16
N TRP A 54 4.92 0.22 0.74
CA TRP A 54 5.07 1.66 0.98
C TRP A 54 5.61 2.38 -0.25
N VAL A 55 6.66 1.85 -0.87
CA VAL A 55 7.25 2.44 -2.08
C VAL A 55 6.23 2.47 -3.23
N LEU A 56 5.49 1.38 -3.44
CA LEU A 56 4.46 1.35 -4.47
C LEU A 56 3.33 2.33 -4.16
N HIS A 57 2.95 2.46 -2.89
CA HIS A 57 1.95 3.44 -2.48
C HIS A 57 2.41 4.86 -2.80
N LEU A 58 3.66 5.20 -2.47
CA LEU A 58 4.22 6.52 -2.76
C LEU A 58 4.35 6.78 -4.27
N ALA A 59 4.54 5.73 -5.05
CA ALA A 59 4.64 5.84 -6.51
C ALA A 59 3.27 5.97 -7.20
N GLY A 60 2.19 5.86 -6.45
CA GLY A 60 0.84 5.99 -7.00
C GLY A 60 0.14 4.67 -7.31
N TRP A 61 0.70 3.54 -6.89
CA TRP A 61 0.11 2.22 -7.14
C TRP A 61 -0.68 1.68 -5.94
N GLY A 62 -0.83 2.48 -4.89
CA GLY A 62 -1.63 2.17 -3.72
C GLY A 62 -2.86 3.05 -3.63
N LYS A 63 -3.51 2.99 -2.47
CA LYS A 63 -4.74 3.74 -2.20
C LYS A 63 -4.58 4.52 -0.90
N GLY A 64 -4.96 5.80 -0.93
CA GLY A 64 -5.05 6.61 0.28
C GLY A 64 -6.31 6.26 1.10
N PRO A 65 -6.46 6.87 2.29
CA PRO A 65 -7.66 6.67 3.10
C PRO A 65 -8.92 7.15 2.37
N GLY A 66 -10.01 6.43 2.59
CA GLY A 66 -11.29 6.76 2.02
C GLY A 66 -11.53 6.16 0.64
N PRO A 67 -12.74 6.29 0.11
CA PRO A 67 -13.10 5.73 -1.19
C PRO A 67 -12.45 6.50 -2.33
N ARG A 68 -12.21 5.80 -3.45
CA ARG A 68 -11.69 6.39 -4.68
C ARG A 68 -12.80 6.56 -5.71
N PRO A 69 -12.63 7.52 -6.65
CA PRO A 69 -13.50 7.57 -7.83
C PRO A 69 -13.46 6.22 -8.57
N ARG A 70 -14.59 5.82 -9.14
CA ARG A 70 -14.70 4.53 -9.82
C ARG A 70 -13.68 4.37 -10.95
N ALA A 71 -13.29 5.46 -11.60
CA ALA A 71 -12.28 5.43 -12.66
C ALA A 71 -10.90 4.98 -12.15
N HIS A 72 -10.63 5.08 -10.85
CA HIS A 72 -9.36 4.70 -10.25
C HIS A 72 -9.35 3.27 -9.68
N TRP A 73 -10.49 2.56 -9.73
CA TRP A 73 -10.57 1.20 -9.17
C TRP A 73 -9.72 0.16 -9.91
N PRO A 74 -9.59 0.20 -11.25
CA PRO A 74 -8.74 -0.78 -11.93
C PRO A 74 -7.29 -0.68 -11.44
N MET A 75 -6.65 -1.83 -11.25
CA MET A 75 -5.27 -1.89 -10.72
C MET A 75 -4.24 -1.23 -11.63
N GLY A 76 -4.49 -1.17 -12.92
CA GLY A 76 -3.58 -0.55 -13.88
C GLY A 76 -3.62 0.98 -13.90
N VAL A 77 -4.51 1.60 -13.15
CA VAL A 77 -4.63 3.06 -13.10
C VAL A 77 -3.76 3.60 -11.97
N ARG A 78 -2.78 4.43 -12.34
CA ARG A 78 -1.87 5.05 -11.37
C ARG A 78 -2.50 6.30 -10.76
N ASP A 79 -2.35 6.46 -9.46
CA ASP A 79 -2.80 7.63 -8.74
C ASP A 79 -1.71 8.70 -8.74
N HIS A 80 -1.88 9.73 -9.55
CA HIS A 80 -0.91 10.82 -9.64
C HIS A 80 -0.95 11.77 -8.44
N THR A 81 -2.02 11.74 -7.65
CA THR A 81 -2.12 12.58 -6.45
C THR A 81 -1.22 12.11 -5.32
N ALA A 82 -0.74 10.86 -5.39
CA ALA A 82 0.19 10.33 -4.38
C ALA A 82 1.48 11.14 -4.29
N ARG A 83 1.87 11.82 -5.37
CA ARG A 83 3.07 12.67 -5.39
C ARG A 83 2.98 13.79 -4.35
N GLU A 84 1.80 14.38 -4.20
CA GLU A 84 1.56 15.44 -3.22
C GLU A 84 1.28 14.88 -1.84
N GLY A 85 0.88 13.63 -1.76
CA GLY A 85 0.48 12.95 -0.56
C GLY A 85 -1.03 12.90 -0.41
N HIS A 86 -1.53 11.80 0.13
CA HIS A 86 -2.95 11.67 0.45
C HIS A 86 -3.27 12.39 1.75
N ALA A 87 -4.47 12.94 1.86
CA ALA A 87 -4.93 13.54 3.11
C ALA A 87 -5.04 12.45 4.19
N GLU A 88 -4.51 12.76 5.38
CA GLU A 88 -4.58 11.87 6.54
C GLU A 88 -3.99 10.47 6.30
N CYS A 89 -3.04 10.37 5.39
CA CYS A 89 -2.39 9.10 5.07
C CYS A 89 -1.09 8.97 5.84
N LEU A 90 -0.97 7.94 6.69
CA LEU A 90 0.23 7.70 7.47
C LEU A 90 1.44 7.43 6.58
N GLY A 91 1.29 6.62 5.54
CA GLY A 91 2.38 6.30 4.62
C GLY A 91 2.95 7.53 3.93
N CYS A 92 2.08 8.45 3.52
CA CYS A 92 2.51 9.70 2.90
C CYS A 92 3.22 10.62 3.90
N ARG A 93 2.71 10.67 5.13
CA ARG A 93 3.35 11.48 6.19
C ARG A 93 4.74 10.95 6.56
N MET A 94 4.91 9.64 6.57
CA MET A 94 6.22 9.03 6.83
C MET A 94 7.26 9.43 5.79
N ALA A 95 6.82 9.73 4.57
CA ALA A 95 7.68 10.22 3.50
C ALA A 95 7.79 11.74 3.47
N GLY A 96 7.19 12.44 4.42
CA GLY A 96 7.21 13.90 4.46
C GLY A 96 6.23 14.58 3.53
N ARG A 97 5.27 13.84 2.98
CA ARG A 97 4.26 14.39 2.07
C ARG A 97 3.05 14.84 2.87
N ARG A 98 2.74 16.13 2.77
CA ARG A 98 1.62 16.74 3.50
C ARG A 98 0.81 17.62 2.56
N PRO A 99 -0.31 17.10 2.03
CA PRO A 99 -1.17 17.92 1.17
C PRO A 99 -1.85 19.01 1.99
N ALA A 100 -2.32 20.06 1.30
CA ALA A 100 -3.08 21.11 1.95
C ALA A 100 -4.37 20.52 2.53
N PRO A 101 -4.82 20.99 3.73
CA PRO A 101 -6.11 20.56 4.28
C PRO A 101 -7.25 20.87 3.31
N ALA A 102 -8.27 19.98 3.29
CA ALA A 102 -9.42 20.15 2.40
C ALA A 102 -10.11 21.49 2.58
N VAL A 103 -10.19 21.99 3.82
CA VAL A 103 -10.78 23.30 4.12
C VAL A 103 -10.01 24.43 3.45
N ALA A 104 -8.67 24.39 3.51
CA ALA A 104 -7.83 25.39 2.87
C ALA A 104 -7.95 25.33 1.35
N ALA A 105 -8.04 24.12 0.78
CA ALA A 105 -8.23 23.95 -0.66
C ALA A 105 -9.55 24.53 -1.13
N VAL A 106 -10.62 24.38 -0.36
CA VAL A 106 -11.93 24.96 -0.68
C VAL A 106 -11.87 26.48 -0.64
N ARG A 107 -11.19 27.04 0.37
CA ARG A 107 -11.07 28.50 0.50
C ARG A 107 -10.25 29.15 -0.60
N SER A 108 -9.31 28.41 -1.17
CA SER A 108 -8.45 28.96 -2.23
C SER A 108 -9.09 28.89 -3.61
N ARG A 109 -10.26 28.30 -3.73
CA ARG A 109 -11.03 28.27 -4.98
C ARG A 109 -11.97 29.52 -5.06
#